data_dac4e34897111260970ee6a3e520d4fe
#
_entry.id   dac4e34897111260970ee6a3e520d4fe
#
_cell.length_a   1.000
_cell.length_b   1.000
_cell.length_c   1.000
_cell.angle_alpha   90.00
_cell.angle_beta   90.00
_cell.angle_gamma   90.00
#
_symmetry.space_group_name_H-M   'P 1'
#
loop_
_entity.id
_entity.type
_entity.pdbx_description
1 polymer ?
#
loop_
_entity_poly.entity_id
_entity_poly.type
_entity_poly.pdbx_seq_one_letter_code
_entity_poly.pdbx_strand_id
1 'polypeptide(L)'
;LATTAFNNTPATNSSTMGIAKINCDESFRNILDQEIEVFEYTYPEASIMPRYMDEAAALDSLLHKHCDLIITARDLTDEQRDILDKQGRAHRSRKIAVDAVAIIVNNSNDIAELSMQDLSDIFTGKVKRWGEVFPTSLKRDSIVVVFDDSGSGVMHYVKEKFLNGGKFGDNVFAQHSTEEVFKTVEGRKGAIGFVGVSWISANMQGQERTIEDKVTELRDKNEVSVISFTDRIKVMPIRGAESTRGYKP
;
A
#
# COMPACT_ATOMS: atom_id res chain seq x y z
N LEU A 1 -5.70 8.55 2.31
CA LEU A 1 -6.77 9.54 2.64
C LEU A 1 -7.88 8.87 3.43
N ALA A 2 -8.35 9.53 4.51
CA ALA A 2 -9.56 9.12 5.21
C ALA A 2 -10.74 9.96 4.70
N THR A 3 -11.78 9.30 4.22
CA THR A 3 -12.99 9.97 3.72
C THR A 3 -14.20 9.54 4.54
N THR A 4 -14.93 10.51 5.07
CA THR A 4 -16.16 10.30 5.82
C THR A 4 -17.35 10.89 5.06
N ALA A 5 -18.49 10.19 5.12
CA ALA A 5 -19.77 10.70 4.66
C ALA A 5 -20.78 10.50 5.80
N PHE A 6 -21.40 11.57 6.24
CA PHE A 6 -22.26 11.57 7.42
C PHE A 6 -23.74 11.43 7.07
N ASN A 7 -24.43 10.54 7.81
CA ASN A 7 -25.88 10.60 7.95
C ASN A 7 -26.20 11.37 9.24
N ASN A 8 -27.19 12.27 9.19
CA ASN A 8 -27.65 13.04 10.35
C ASN A 8 -28.45 12.15 11.35
N THR A 9 -27.82 11.17 11.98
CA THR A 9 -28.36 10.43 13.11
C THR A 9 -27.78 11.03 14.39
N PRO A 10 -28.58 11.28 15.45
CA PRO A 10 -28.04 11.79 16.71
C PRO A 10 -27.04 10.75 17.26
N ALA A 11 -25.78 11.12 17.32
CA ALA A 11 -24.71 10.24 17.77
C ALA A 11 -24.72 10.15 19.31
N THR A 12 -24.91 8.95 19.82
CA THR A 12 -24.57 8.59 21.20
C THR A 12 -23.05 8.39 21.37
N ASN A 13 -22.29 8.47 20.28
CA ASN A 13 -20.84 8.26 20.26
C ASN A 13 -20.10 9.59 20.38
N SER A 14 -19.06 9.63 21.22
CA SER A 14 -18.09 10.74 21.26
C SER A 14 -16.83 10.38 20.48
N SER A 15 -15.88 11.31 20.35
CA SER A 15 -14.60 11.06 19.68
C SER A 15 -13.73 10.01 20.39
N THR A 16 -14.06 9.65 21.63
CA THR A 16 -13.27 8.73 22.48
C THR A 16 -14.10 7.62 23.10
N MET A 17 -15.34 7.43 22.64
CA MET A 17 -16.27 6.42 23.16
C MET A 17 -17.22 5.94 22.07
N GLY A 18 -17.46 4.63 22.00
CA GLY A 18 -18.39 4.00 21.07
C GLY A 18 -17.70 3.13 20.02
N ILE A 19 -18.45 2.68 19.03
CA ILE A 19 -17.97 1.77 17.99
C ILE A 19 -17.96 2.49 16.64
N ALA A 20 -16.81 2.51 15.97
CA ALA A 20 -16.66 2.99 14.61
C ALA A 20 -16.37 1.82 13.66
N LYS A 21 -17.16 1.69 12.60
CA LYS A 21 -16.89 0.74 11.50
C LYS A 21 -16.25 1.47 10.35
N ILE A 22 -15.12 0.98 9.88
CA ILE A 22 -14.36 1.61 8.80
C ILE A 22 -14.04 0.58 7.71
N ASN A 23 -14.11 0.99 6.45
CA ASN A 23 -13.62 0.19 5.34
C ASN A 23 -12.28 0.76 4.85
N CYS A 24 -11.29 -0.10 4.70
CA CYS A 24 -9.91 0.32 4.44
C CYS A 24 -9.30 -0.46 3.28
N ASP A 25 -8.50 0.21 2.49
CA ASP A 25 -7.62 -0.46 1.54
C ASP A 25 -6.67 -1.41 2.30
N GLU A 26 -6.64 -2.66 1.85
CA GLU A 26 -5.83 -3.74 2.42
C GLU A 26 -4.35 -3.37 2.54
N SER A 27 -3.83 -2.56 1.62
CA SER A 27 -2.43 -2.12 1.63
C SER A 27 -2.04 -1.36 2.88
N PHE A 28 -3.01 -0.80 3.63
CA PHE A 28 -2.77 -0.08 4.88
C PHE A 28 -3.00 -0.90 6.15
N ARG A 29 -3.35 -2.20 6.04
CA ARG A 29 -3.67 -3.06 7.19
C ARG A 29 -2.65 -2.93 8.32
N ASN A 30 -1.39 -3.14 8.03
CA ASN A 30 -0.34 -3.18 9.06
C ASN A 30 -0.20 -1.88 9.85
N ILE A 31 -0.29 -0.73 9.19
CA ILE A 31 -0.20 0.55 9.88
C ILE A 31 -1.49 0.84 10.64
N LEU A 32 -2.64 0.51 10.07
CA LEU A 32 -3.93 0.79 10.71
C LEU A 32 -4.17 -0.10 11.91
N ASP A 33 -3.83 -1.37 11.86
CA ASP A 33 -3.97 -2.27 13.02
C ASP A 33 -3.14 -1.76 14.21
N GLN A 34 -1.91 -1.28 13.97
CA GLN A 34 -1.08 -0.68 15.02
C GLN A 34 -1.67 0.61 15.59
N GLU A 35 -2.15 1.51 14.73
CA GLU A 35 -2.77 2.76 15.17
C GLU A 35 -4.09 2.53 15.93
N ILE A 36 -4.90 1.57 15.50
CA ILE A 36 -6.14 1.18 16.17
C ILE A 36 -5.83 0.61 17.56
N GLU A 37 -4.85 -0.28 17.67
CA GLU A 37 -4.42 -0.87 18.93
C GLU A 37 -3.99 0.20 19.94
N VAL A 38 -3.20 1.19 19.50
CA VAL A 38 -2.77 2.32 20.33
C VAL A 38 -3.94 3.22 20.71
N PHE A 39 -4.87 3.45 19.76
CA PHE A 39 -6.04 4.28 20.02
C PHE A 39 -6.97 3.63 21.06
N GLU A 40 -7.29 2.34 20.92
CA GLU A 40 -8.16 1.61 21.83
C GLU A 40 -7.51 1.43 23.22
N TYR A 41 -6.18 1.27 23.28
CA TYR A 41 -5.46 1.30 24.54
C TYR A 41 -5.58 2.66 25.24
N THR A 42 -5.52 3.75 24.48
CA THR A 42 -5.61 5.11 25.02
C THR A 42 -7.05 5.47 25.42
N TYR A 43 -8.04 4.93 24.71
CA TYR A 43 -9.47 5.20 24.90
C TYR A 43 -10.25 3.88 25.05
N PRO A 44 -10.25 3.27 26.25
CA PRO A 44 -10.82 1.93 26.47
C PRO A 44 -12.34 1.80 26.19
N GLU A 45 -13.05 2.91 26.12
CA GLU A 45 -14.49 2.94 25.79
C GLU A 45 -14.75 3.11 24.28
N ALA A 46 -13.71 3.21 23.46
CA ALA A 46 -13.79 3.28 22.00
C ALA A 46 -13.37 1.96 21.38
N SER A 47 -14.05 1.57 20.29
CA SER A 47 -13.63 0.43 19.47
C SER A 47 -13.73 0.80 17.99
N ILE A 48 -12.69 0.47 17.24
CA ILE A 48 -12.63 0.65 15.79
C ILE A 48 -12.62 -0.73 15.14
N MET A 49 -13.62 -0.99 14.31
CA MET A 49 -13.77 -2.27 13.59
C MET A 49 -13.35 -2.07 12.12
N PRO A 50 -12.11 -2.33 11.74
CA PRO A 50 -11.67 -2.22 10.37
C PRO A 50 -12.18 -3.40 9.54
N ARG A 51 -12.56 -3.11 8.31
CA ARG A 51 -12.85 -4.09 7.29
C ARG A 51 -11.93 -3.83 6.10
N TYR A 52 -10.98 -4.70 5.90
CA TYR A 52 -9.98 -4.58 4.84
C TYR A 52 -10.51 -5.15 3.52
N MET A 53 -10.30 -4.42 2.45
CA MET A 53 -10.72 -4.75 1.09
C MET A 53 -9.86 -3.99 0.09
N ASP A 54 -10.03 -4.22 -1.21
CA ASP A 54 -9.39 -3.37 -2.21
C ASP A 54 -9.95 -1.94 -2.20
N GLU A 55 -9.17 -0.97 -2.68
CA GLU A 55 -9.54 0.45 -2.68
C GLU A 55 -10.84 0.71 -3.44
N ALA A 56 -11.04 0.02 -4.57
CA ALA A 56 -12.23 0.21 -5.39
C ALA A 56 -13.49 -0.24 -4.64
N ALA A 57 -13.43 -1.38 -3.93
CA ALA A 57 -14.53 -1.86 -3.09
C ALA A 57 -14.80 -0.95 -1.89
N ALA A 58 -13.77 -0.37 -1.27
CA ALA A 58 -13.94 0.59 -0.18
C ALA A 58 -14.68 1.85 -0.65
N LEU A 59 -14.28 2.40 -1.81
CA LEU A 59 -14.96 3.53 -2.44
C LEU A 59 -16.40 3.21 -2.83
N ASP A 60 -16.63 2.05 -3.45
CA ASP A 60 -17.97 1.60 -3.81
C ASP A 60 -18.88 1.47 -2.58
N SER A 61 -18.36 0.92 -1.49
CA SER A 61 -19.08 0.82 -0.21
C SER A 61 -19.53 2.19 0.34
N LEU A 62 -18.68 3.22 0.21
CA LEU A 62 -19.04 4.58 0.61
C LEU A 62 -20.16 5.15 -0.25
N LEU A 63 -20.05 5.01 -1.58
CA LEU A 63 -21.02 5.52 -2.54
C LEU A 63 -22.40 4.85 -2.41
N HIS A 64 -22.42 3.55 -2.08
CA HIS A 64 -23.64 2.77 -1.90
C HIS A 64 -24.17 2.73 -0.46
N LYS A 65 -23.67 3.60 0.44
CA LYS A 65 -24.13 3.73 1.84
C LYS A 65 -23.91 2.48 2.70
N HIS A 66 -22.94 1.64 2.36
CA HIS A 66 -22.58 0.47 3.17
C HIS A 66 -21.62 0.82 4.31
N CYS A 67 -20.99 1.99 4.26
CA CYS A 67 -20.16 2.55 5.32
C CYS A 67 -20.17 4.08 5.26
N ASP A 68 -19.70 4.71 6.33
CA ASP A 68 -19.63 6.18 6.47
C ASP A 68 -18.17 6.68 6.51
N LEU A 69 -17.19 5.80 6.71
CA LEU A 69 -15.78 6.13 6.77
C LEU A 69 -14.97 5.11 5.96
N ILE A 70 -14.11 5.63 5.08
CA ILE A 70 -13.14 4.83 4.35
C ILE A 70 -11.74 5.40 4.51
N ILE A 71 -10.73 4.53 4.37
CA ILE A 71 -9.31 4.89 4.28
C ILE A 71 -8.78 4.33 2.96
N THR A 72 -8.30 5.23 2.09
CA THR A 72 -7.87 4.92 0.72
C THR A 72 -6.61 5.71 0.35
N ALA A 73 -5.90 5.28 -0.67
CA ALA A 73 -4.70 5.96 -1.16
C ALA A 73 -5.03 7.26 -1.91
N ARG A 74 -6.18 7.33 -2.56
CA ARG A 74 -6.62 8.49 -3.35
C ARG A 74 -7.81 9.23 -2.74
N ASP A 75 -8.03 10.45 -3.20
CA ASP A 75 -9.23 11.23 -2.88
C ASP A 75 -10.40 10.82 -3.80
N LEU A 76 -11.60 11.25 -3.43
CA LEU A 76 -12.77 11.12 -4.29
C LEU A 76 -12.59 11.92 -5.58
N THR A 77 -13.07 11.37 -6.69
CA THR A 77 -13.21 12.13 -7.95
C THR A 77 -14.39 13.10 -7.84
N ASP A 78 -14.45 14.05 -8.76
CA ASP A 78 -15.57 15.01 -8.78
C ASP A 78 -16.89 14.29 -9.02
N GLU A 79 -16.94 13.26 -9.88
CA GLU A 79 -18.15 12.45 -10.10
C GLU A 79 -18.59 11.72 -8.82
N GLN A 80 -17.62 11.22 -8.02
CA GLN A 80 -17.92 10.55 -6.75
C GLN A 80 -18.45 11.53 -5.70
N ARG A 81 -17.91 12.75 -5.67
CA ARG A 81 -18.44 13.84 -4.82
C ARG A 81 -19.85 14.21 -5.23
N ASP A 82 -20.10 14.37 -6.52
CA ASP A 82 -21.44 14.66 -7.06
C ASP A 82 -22.48 13.59 -6.69
N ILE A 83 -22.08 12.30 -6.66
CA ILE A 83 -22.95 11.21 -6.21
C ILE A 83 -23.34 11.40 -4.73
N LEU A 84 -22.37 11.71 -3.87
CA LEU A 84 -22.63 11.93 -2.44
C LEU A 84 -23.52 13.18 -2.22
N ASP A 85 -23.27 14.26 -2.96
CA ASP A 85 -24.07 15.48 -2.89
C ASP A 85 -25.53 15.25 -3.33
N LYS A 86 -25.75 14.51 -4.42
CA LYS A 86 -27.09 14.10 -4.86
C LYS A 86 -27.81 13.22 -3.84
N GLN A 87 -27.06 12.49 -3.02
CA GLN A 87 -27.61 11.71 -1.91
C GLN A 87 -27.88 12.55 -0.65
N GLY A 88 -27.53 13.84 -0.65
CA GLY A 88 -27.62 14.71 0.53
C GLY A 88 -26.61 14.36 1.63
N ARG A 89 -25.49 13.69 1.29
CA ARG A 89 -24.46 13.29 2.25
C ARG A 89 -23.31 14.29 2.24
N ALA A 90 -23.17 15.03 3.33
CA ALA A 90 -21.97 15.83 3.53
C ALA A 90 -20.74 14.90 3.57
N HIS A 91 -19.68 15.26 2.85
CA HIS A 91 -18.45 14.48 2.79
C HIS A 91 -17.24 15.35 3.07
N ARG A 92 -16.20 14.74 3.62
CA ARG A 92 -14.93 15.40 3.91
C ARG A 92 -13.78 14.43 3.74
N SER A 93 -12.83 14.79 2.90
CA SER A 93 -11.56 14.05 2.78
C SER A 93 -10.46 14.72 3.61
N ARG A 94 -9.66 13.93 4.29
CA ARG A 94 -8.51 14.39 5.05
C ARG A 94 -7.31 13.49 4.79
N LYS A 95 -6.18 14.07 4.44
CA LYS A 95 -4.91 13.35 4.39
C LYS A 95 -4.44 13.09 5.82
N ILE A 96 -4.32 11.82 6.20
CA ILE A 96 -3.92 11.37 7.54
C ILE A 96 -2.47 10.89 7.60
N ALA A 97 -1.95 10.35 6.48
CA ALA A 97 -0.58 9.84 6.38
C ALA A 97 -0.05 9.95 4.96
N VAL A 98 1.23 9.66 4.80
CA VAL A 98 1.91 9.44 3.51
C VAL A 98 2.62 8.11 3.62
N ASP A 99 2.32 7.20 2.70
CA ASP A 99 3.06 5.96 2.54
C ASP A 99 3.85 6.00 1.23
N ALA A 100 4.79 5.08 1.07
CA ALA A 100 5.59 4.92 -0.13
C ALA A 100 5.42 3.48 -0.66
N VAL A 101 5.59 3.32 -1.97
CA VAL A 101 5.61 2.00 -2.59
C VAL A 101 7.05 1.51 -2.65
N ALA A 102 7.30 0.37 -2.05
CA ALA A 102 8.56 -0.34 -2.14
C ALA A 102 8.51 -1.38 -3.26
N ILE A 103 9.64 -1.53 -3.92
CA ILE A 103 9.87 -2.58 -4.91
C ILE A 103 10.66 -3.68 -4.25
N ILE A 104 10.15 -4.90 -4.29
CA ILE A 104 10.80 -6.07 -3.73
C ILE A 104 11.14 -7.09 -4.82
N VAL A 105 12.30 -7.71 -4.70
CA VAL A 105 12.76 -8.77 -5.60
C VAL A 105 13.38 -9.92 -4.79
N ASN A 106 13.48 -11.08 -5.42
CA ASN A 106 14.19 -12.20 -4.82
C ASN A 106 15.67 -11.82 -4.55
N ASN A 107 16.21 -12.26 -3.43
CA ASN A 107 17.59 -11.93 -3.03
C ASN A 107 18.66 -12.44 -4.02
N SER A 108 18.34 -13.47 -4.82
CA SER A 108 19.22 -13.95 -5.91
C SER A 108 19.22 -13.03 -7.15
N ASN A 109 18.38 -12.00 -7.21
CA ASN A 109 18.42 -11.00 -8.27
C ASN A 109 19.65 -10.11 -8.05
N ASP A 110 20.60 -10.11 -8.96
CA ASP A 110 21.87 -9.38 -8.86
C ASP A 110 21.85 -7.97 -9.47
N ILE A 111 20.70 -7.52 -9.96
CA ILE A 111 20.53 -6.14 -10.42
C ILE A 111 20.59 -5.19 -9.22
N ALA A 112 21.42 -4.15 -9.36
CA ALA A 112 21.71 -3.23 -8.27
C ALA A 112 20.62 -2.16 -8.09
N GLU A 113 20.03 -1.68 -9.18
CA GLU A 113 19.01 -0.62 -9.18
C GLU A 113 18.21 -0.63 -10.49
N LEU A 114 17.03 -0.04 -10.47
CA LEU A 114 16.19 0.22 -11.65
C LEU A 114 15.99 1.73 -11.85
N SER A 115 15.94 2.18 -13.08
CA SER A 115 15.48 3.54 -13.41
C SER A 115 13.96 3.59 -13.52
N MET A 116 13.40 4.81 -13.48
CA MET A 116 11.97 5.04 -13.75
C MET A 116 11.57 4.55 -15.16
N GLN A 117 12.49 4.65 -16.14
CA GLN A 117 12.24 4.17 -17.50
C GLN A 117 12.21 2.65 -17.55
N ASP A 118 13.13 1.94 -16.85
CA ASP A 118 13.12 0.49 -16.77
C ASP A 118 11.79 -0.02 -16.19
N LEU A 119 11.30 0.61 -15.13
CA LEU A 119 10.00 0.29 -14.55
C LEU A 119 8.85 0.50 -15.54
N SER A 120 8.82 1.61 -16.26
CA SER A 120 7.80 1.86 -17.28
C SER A 120 7.84 0.81 -18.40
N ASP A 121 9.03 0.44 -18.88
CA ASP A 121 9.21 -0.59 -19.92
C ASP A 121 8.84 -2.00 -19.42
N ILE A 122 9.07 -2.29 -18.14
CA ILE A 122 8.63 -3.52 -17.48
C ILE A 122 7.10 -3.54 -17.34
N PHE A 123 6.47 -2.46 -16.86
CA PHE A 123 5.01 -2.40 -16.67
C PHE A 123 4.23 -2.49 -17.98
N THR A 124 4.77 -1.95 -19.06
CA THR A 124 4.14 -2.03 -20.39
C THR A 124 4.40 -3.36 -21.09
N GLY A 125 5.25 -4.23 -20.53
CA GLY A 125 5.66 -5.50 -21.14
C GLY A 125 6.58 -5.33 -22.34
N LYS A 126 7.18 -4.15 -22.55
CA LYS A 126 8.20 -3.89 -23.55
C LYS A 126 9.50 -4.62 -23.19
N VAL A 127 9.84 -4.66 -21.91
CA VAL A 127 10.92 -5.46 -21.32
C VAL A 127 10.30 -6.64 -20.58
N LYS A 128 10.66 -7.86 -20.95
CA LYS A 128 10.07 -9.09 -20.40
C LYS A 128 11.08 -10.00 -19.70
N ARG A 129 12.36 -9.72 -19.82
CA ARG A 129 13.43 -10.52 -19.20
C ARG A 129 14.45 -9.62 -18.52
N TRP A 130 15.00 -10.10 -17.42
CA TRP A 130 15.99 -9.36 -16.66
C TRP A 130 17.26 -9.01 -17.46
N GLY A 131 17.67 -9.87 -18.37
CA GLY A 131 18.82 -9.60 -19.25
C GLY A 131 18.63 -8.50 -20.28
N GLU A 132 17.41 -8.01 -20.45
CA GLU A 132 17.09 -6.86 -21.32
C GLU A 132 17.28 -5.53 -20.57
N VAL A 133 17.29 -5.56 -19.22
CA VAL A 133 17.53 -4.40 -18.37
C VAL A 133 19.02 -4.15 -18.17
N PHE A 134 19.74 -5.15 -17.64
CA PHE A 134 21.17 -5.12 -17.36
C PHE A 134 21.80 -6.51 -17.54
N PRO A 135 23.14 -6.60 -17.72
CA PRO A 135 23.85 -7.85 -17.58
C PRO A 135 23.62 -8.45 -16.18
N THR A 136 23.09 -9.67 -16.13
CA THR A 136 22.66 -10.33 -14.89
C THR A 136 22.80 -11.86 -15.02
N SER A 137 22.93 -12.54 -13.89
CA SER A 137 22.85 -14.00 -13.80
C SER A 137 21.46 -14.51 -14.22
N LEU A 138 20.42 -13.70 -14.04
CA LEU A 138 19.02 -13.99 -14.37
C LEU A 138 18.64 -13.62 -15.82
N LYS A 139 19.60 -13.51 -16.72
CA LYS A 139 19.38 -13.01 -18.10
C LYS A 139 18.26 -13.68 -18.90
N ARG A 140 17.97 -14.96 -18.58
CA ARG A 140 16.92 -15.74 -19.24
C ARG A 140 15.59 -15.76 -18.48
N ASP A 141 15.60 -15.30 -17.23
CA ASP A 141 14.41 -15.31 -16.38
C ASP A 141 13.43 -14.24 -16.83
N SER A 142 12.17 -14.65 -16.98
CA SER A 142 11.09 -13.73 -17.29
C SER A 142 10.77 -12.87 -16.08
N ILE A 143 10.57 -11.57 -16.32
CA ILE A 143 10.10 -10.64 -15.31
C ILE A 143 8.60 -10.87 -15.10
N VAL A 144 8.21 -11.19 -13.88
CA VAL A 144 6.83 -11.32 -13.45
C VAL A 144 6.55 -10.25 -12.41
N VAL A 145 5.74 -9.30 -12.77
CA VAL A 145 5.32 -8.20 -11.90
C VAL A 145 4.12 -8.65 -11.09
N VAL A 146 4.17 -8.48 -9.77
CA VAL A 146 3.07 -8.88 -8.88
C VAL A 146 2.65 -7.73 -7.97
N PHE A 147 1.33 -7.54 -7.88
CA PHE A 147 0.65 -6.62 -6.97
C PHE A 147 -0.27 -7.41 -6.03
N ASP A 148 -0.68 -6.80 -4.94
CA ASP A 148 -1.57 -7.36 -3.94
C ASP A 148 -2.98 -7.66 -4.46
N ASP A 149 -3.65 -6.67 -5.09
CA ASP A 149 -4.97 -6.83 -5.70
C ASP A 149 -5.12 -5.94 -6.94
N SER A 150 -6.01 -6.32 -7.83
CA SER A 150 -6.30 -5.56 -9.07
C SER A 150 -6.96 -4.20 -8.80
N GLY A 151 -7.62 -4.04 -7.66
CA GLY A 151 -8.27 -2.80 -7.21
C GLY A 151 -7.49 -2.07 -6.11
N SER A 152 -6.27 -2.50 -5.78
CA SER A 152 -5.48 -1.92 -4.69
C SER A 152 -4.98 -0.51 -4.99
N GLY A 153 -4.80 0.27 -3.92
CA GLY A 153 -4.21 1.60 -4.01
C GLY A 153 -2.78 1.58 -4.55
N VAL A 154 -1.99 0.54 -4.26
CA VAL A 154 -0.63 0.35 -4.79
C VAL A 154 -0.65 0.20 -6.30
N MET A 155 -1.50 -0.69 -6.82
CA MET A 155 -1.62 -0.92 -8.27
C MET A 155 -2.16 0.32 -8.98
N HIS A 156 -3.15 1.00 -8.39
CA HIS A 156 -3.69 2.25 -8.91
C HIS A 156 -2.61 3.34 -9.00
N TYR A 157 -1.85 3.57 -7.91
CA TYR A 157 -0.76 4.54 -7.89
C TYR A 157 0.29 4.27 -8.97
N VAL A 158 0.73 3.02 -9.12
CA VAL A 158 1.72 2.63 -10.14
C VAL A 158 1.16 2.84 -11.54
N LYS A 159 -0.10 2.50 -11.78
CA LYS A 159 -0.76 2.69 -13.07
C LYS A 159 -0.83 4.17 -13.47
N GLU A 160 -1.21 5.05 -12.56
CA GLU A 160 -1.25 6.50 -12.80
C GLU A 160 0.15 7.07 -13.01
N LYS A 161 1.11 6.68 -12.16
CA LYS A 161 2.47 7.22 -12.17
C LYS A 161 3.26 6.85 -13.43
N PHE A 162 3.13 5.62 -13.90
CA PHE A 162 3.96 5.07 -14.99
C PHE A 162 3.23 4.90 -16.31
N LEU A 163 1.91 4.78 -16.32
CA LEU A 163 1.12 4.46 -17.51
C LEU A 163 0.10 5.54 -17.88
N ASN A 164 0.01 6.63 -17.10
CA ASN A 164 -1.03 7.66 -17.25
C ASN A 164 -2.44 7.05 -17.42
N GLY A 165 -2.78 6.07 -16.59
CA GLY A 165 -4.04 5.32 -16.66
C GLY A 165 -4.11 4.28 -17.79
N GLY A 166 -3.03 4.07 -18.55
CA GLY A 166 -2.94 3.06 -19.61
C GLY A 166 -3.03 1.62 -19.10
N LYS A 167 -2.78 0.65 -19.97
CA LYS A 167 -2.86 -0.77 -19.63
C LYS A 167 -1.49 -1.34 -19.28
N PHE A 168 -1.48 -2.22 -18.28
CA PHE A 168 -0.35 -3.08 -17.98
C PHE A 168 -0.11 -4.12 -19.08
N GLY A 169 1.13 -4.58 -19.20
CA GLY A 169 1.53 -5.69 -20.04
C GLY A 169 1.02 -7.05 -19.52
N ASP A 170 1.20 -8.09 -20.32
CA ASP A 170 0.82 -9.47 -20.01
C ASP A 170 1.69 -10.16 -18.94
N ASN A 171 2.75 -9.48 -18.50
CA ASN A 171 3.65 -9.92 -17.44
C ASN A 171 3.27 -9.39 -16.04
N VAL A 172 2.13 -8.68 -15.92
CA VAL A 172 1.66 -8.08 -14.66
C VAL A 172 0.46 -8.87 -14.13
N PHE A 173 0.54 -9.27 -12.87
CA PHE A 173 -0.44 -10.11 -12.20
C PHE A 173 -0.85 -9.50 -10.85
N ALA A 174 -2.14 -9.56 -10.55
CA ALA A 174 -2.67 -9.30 -9.23
C ALA A 174 -2.73 -10.61 -8.43
N GLN A 175 -2.37 -10.55 -7.15
CA GLN A 175 -2.56 -11.61 -6.17
C GLN A 175 -3.88 -11.34 -5.40
N HIS A 176 -4.09 -12.04 -4.29
CA HIS A 176 -5.25 -11.79 -3.44
C HIS A 176 -4.90 -11.09 -2.12
N SER A 177 -3.62 -10.93 -1.84
CA SER A 177 -3.13 -10.21 -0.66
C SER A 177 -1.65 -9.83 -0.81
N THR A 178 -1.20 -8.92 0.06
CA THR A 178 0.20 -8.51 0.11
C THR A 178 1.11 -9.66 0.55
N GLU A 179 0.65 -10.57 1.42
CA GLU A 179 1.42 -11.75 1.83
C GLU A 179 1.70 -12.68 0.65
N GLU A 180 0.77 -12.79 -0.30
CA GLU A 180 0.98 -13.59 -1.51
C GLU A 180 2.01 -12.95 -2.45
N VAL A 181 2.12 -11.62 -2.47
CA VAL A 181 3.21 -10.92 -3.17
C VAL A 181 4.55 -11.34 -2.61
N PHE A 182 4.72 -11.33 -1.28
CA PHE A 182 5.95 -11.78 -0.63
C PHE A 182 6.27 -13.23 -0.97
N LYS A 183 5.32 -14.16 -0.82
CA LYS A 183 5.50 -15.58 -1.16
C LYS A 183 5.92 -15.79 -2.62
N THR A 184 5.31 -15.03 -3.54
CA THR A 184 5.64 -15.11 -4.96
C THR A 184 7.06 -14.65 -5.23
N VAL A 185 7.49 -13.54 -4.63
CA VAL A 185 8.86 -13.02 -4.77
C VAL A 185 9.89 -13.96 -4.13
N GLU A 186 9.58 -14.55 -2.97
CA GLU A 186 10.45 -15.55 -2.34
C GLU A 186 10.64 -16.82 -3.18
N GLY A 187 9.55 -17.28 -3.78
CA GLY A 187 9.52 -18.54 -4.54
C GLY A 187 10.01 -18.40 -5.99
N ARG A 188 10.09 -17.19 -6.54
CA ARG A 188 10.34 -16.97 -7.97
C ARG A 188 11.42 -15.91 -8.21
N LYS A 189 12.59 -16.35 -8.68
CA LYS A 189 13.76 -15.48 -8.90
C LYS A 189 13.51 -14.31 -9.84
N GLY A 190 12.68 -14.48 -10.87
CA GLY A 190 12.33 -13.46 -11.83
C GLY A 190 11.17 -12.56 -11.40
N ALA A 191 10.57 -12.75 -10.21
CA ALA A 191 9.48 -11.92 -9.73
C ALA A 191 9.97 -10.57 -9.20
N ILE A 192 9.12 -9.56 -9.42
CA ILE A 192 9.23 -8.22 -8.87
C ILE A 192 7.88 -7.86 -8.25
N GLY A 193 7.87 -7.53 -6.97
CA GLY A 193 6.67 -7.19 -6.19
C GLY A 193 6.62 -5.71 -5.84
N PHE A 194 5.41 -5.20 -5.70
CA PHE A 194 5.11 -3.82 -5.31
C PHE A 194 4.22 -3.83 -4.09
N VAL A 195 4.70 -3.26 -2.99
CA VAL A 195 4.03 -3.27 -1.68
C VAL A 195 4.17 -1.91 -0.99
N GLY A 196 3.26 -1.59 -0.08
CA GLY A 196 3.43 -0.43 0.80
C GLY A 196 4.65 -0.61 1.72
N VAL A 197 5.39 0.46 2.00
CA VAL A 197 6.58 0.42 2.88
C VAL A 197 6.20 -0.03 4.29
N SER A 198 4.99 0.24 4.75
CA SER A 198 4.46 -0.22 6.03
C SER A 198 4.54 -1.75 6.21
N TRP A 199 4.31 -2.52 5.14
CA TRP A 199 4.43 -3.97 5.14
C TRP A 199 5.86 -4.46 5.32
N ILE A 200 6.80 -3.68 4.82
CA ILE A 200 8.23 -3.95 4.97
C ILE A 200 8.65 -3.78 6.43
N SER A 201 8.32 -2.64 7.03
CA SER A 201 8.66 -2.36 8.43
C SER A 201 8.02 -3.33 9.42
N ALA A 202 6.79 -3.78 9.17
CA ALA A 202 6.12 -4.77 10.01
C ALA A 202 6.79 -6.16 9.98
N ASN A 203 7.19 -6.65 8.81
CA ASN A 203 7.86 -7.95 8.66
C ASN A 203 9.28 -8.00 9.22
N MET A 204 9.91 -6.85 9.45
CA MET A 204 11.25 -6.78 10.05
C MET A 204 11.27 -6.97 11.55
N GLN A 205 10.13 -6.80 12.20
CA GLN A 205 10.03 -6.75 13.63
C GLN A 205 9.59 -8.07 14.26
N GLY A 206 10.05 -9.21 13.79
CA GLY A 206 9.76 -10.57 14.28
C GLY A 206 9.94 -10.82 15.80
N GLN A 207 9.79 -9.80 16.63
CA GLN A 207 9.71 -9.87 18.07
C GLN A 207 8.35 -9.33 18.53
N GLU A 208 7.66 -10.10 19.38
CA GLU A 208 6.49 -9.62 20.12
C GLU A 208 6.87 -8.36 20.91
N ARG A 209 6.38 -7.21 20.48
CA ARG A 209 6.53 -5.94 21.19
C ARG A 209 5.27 -5.67 22.00
N THR A 210 5.43 -5.10 23.18
CA THR A 210 4.30 -4.65 23.99
C THR A 210 3.65 -3.41 23.37
N ILE A 211 2.40 -3.12 23.76
CA ILE A 211 1.69 -1.90 23.34
C ILE A 211 2.45 -0.65 23.79
N GLU A 212 3.06 -0.69 24.97
CA GLU A 212 3.89 0.38 25.52
C GLU A 212 5.12 0.67 24.64
N ASP A 213 5.78 -0.38 24.14
CA ASP A 213 6.90 -0.25 23.20
C ASP A 213 6.46 0.42 21.90
N LYS A 214 5.29 0.03 21.36
CA LYS A 214 4.70 0.65 20.16
C LYS A 214 4.36 2.12 20.39
N VAL A 215 3.77 2.46 21.53
CA VAL A 215 3.44 3.85 21.89
C VAL A 215 4.70 4.71 22.00
N THR A 216 5.75 4.19 22.62
CA THR A 216 7.04 4.88 22.77
C THR A 216 7.68 5.10 21.40
N GLU A 217 7.71 4.08 20.56
CA GLU A 217 8.28 4.16 19.21
C GLU A 217 7.55 5.15 18.30
N LEU A 218 6.22 5.21 18.35
CA LEU A 218 5.42 6.19 17.58
C LEU A 218 5.69 7.64 18.00
N ARG A 219 6.09 7.86 19.26
CA ARG A 219 6.49 9.18 19.77
C ARG A 219 7.89 9.60 19.35
N ASP A 220 8.81 8.65 19.18
CA ASP A 220 10.24 8.91 18.97
C ASP A 220 10.67 8.84 17.48
N LYS A 221 9.79 8.41 16.56
CA LYS A 221 10.17 8.22 15.14
C LYS A 221 10.36 9.51 14.38
N ASN A 222 11.65 9.90 14.29
CA ASN A 222 12.17 10.76 13.22
C ASN A 222 13.25 10.06 12.36
N GLU A 223 13.52 8.76 12.52
CA GLU A 223 14.56 8.07 11.75
C GLU A 223 14.05 6.82 11.05
N VAL A 224 14.17 6.81 9.72
CA VAL A 224 13.96 5.62 8.88
C VAL A 224 15.26 4.82 8.89
N SER A 225 15.34 3.75 9.67
CA SER A 225 16.48 2.85 9.67
C SER A 225 16.42 1.84 8.52
N VAL A 226 17.60 1.55 7.96
CA VAL A 226 17.82 0.64 6.84
C VAL A 226 17.34 -0.77 7.15
N ILE A 227 16.60 -1.30 6.23
CA ILE A 227 15.80 -2.51 6.32
C ILE A 227 16.58 -3.70 5.77
N SER A 228 16.96 -4.66 6.62
CA SER A 228 17.31 -6.00 6.17
C SER A 228 16.07 -6.86 6.10
N PHE A 229 15.71 -7.28 4.91
CA PHE A 229 14.64 -8.24 4.66
C PHE A 229 15.06 -9.67 5.01
N THR A 230 14.10 -10.57 4.91
CA THR A 230 14.34 -12.01 5.03
C THR A 230 15.52 -12.41 4.11
N ASP A 231 16.19 -13.52 4.41
CA ASP A 231 17.31 -14.05 3.60
C ASP A 231 16.94 -14.28 2.11
N ARG A 232 15.67 -14.14 1.75
CA ARG A 232 15.14 -14.46 0.42
C ARG A 232 14.64 -13.25 -0.38
N ILE A 233 14.40 -12.09 0.27
CA ILE A 233 13.88 -10.89 -0.37
C ILE A 233 14.77 -9.69 -0.10
N LYS A 234 14.96 -8.85 -1.09
CA LYS A 234 15.57 -7.53 -0.94
C LYS A 234 14.71 -6.42 -1.56
N VAL A 235 14.88 -5.20 -1.05
CA VAL A 235 14.31 -4.00 -1.64
C VAL A 235 15.20 -3.54 -2.80
N MET A 236 14.57 -3.27 -3.94
CA MET A 236 15.22 -2.77 -5.15
C MET A 236 15.34 -1.25 -5.09
N PRO A 237 16.53 -0.67 -5.12
CA PRO A 237 16.72 0.77 -5.23
C PRO A 237 16.20 1.30 -6.56
N ILE A 238 15.64 2.54 -6.55
CA ILE A 238 15.22 3.25 -7.75
C ILE A 238 16.14 4.45 -7.96
N ARG A 239 16.67 4.58 -9.18
CA ARG A 239 17.40 5.77 -9.60
C ARG A 239 16.41 6.82 -10.10
N GLY A 240 16.40 8.00 -9.46
CA GLY A 240 15.59 9.14 -9.89
C GLY A 240 16.12 9.78 -11.18
N ALA A 241 15.24 10.45 -11.93
CA ALA A 241 15.58 11.09 -13.19
C ALA A 241 16.64 12.21 -13.05
N GLU A 242 16.75 12.81 -11.86
CA GLU A 242 17.66 13.92 -11.56
C GLU A 242 18.86 13.52 -10.68
N SER A 243 18.94 12.27 -10.27
CA SER A 243 19.97 11.76 -9.36
C SER A 243 20.82 10.69 -10.04
N THR A 244 22.12 10.85 -9.97
CA THR A 244 23.09 9.81 -10.35
C THR A 244 23.26 8.75 -9.24
N ARG A 245 22.63 8.94 -8.07
CA ARG A 245 22.64 8.02 -6.94
C ARG A 245 21.25 7.40 -6.77
N GLY A 246 21.22 6.09 -6.57
CA GLY A 246 19.99 5.40 -6.23
C GLY A 246 19.39 5.93 -4.92
N TYR A 247 18.09 6.17 -4.90
CA TYR A 247 17.39 6.38 -3.64
C TYR A 247 17.25 5.02 -2.96
N LYS A 248 17.85 4.90 -1.79
CA LYS A 248 17.50 3.83 -0.85
C LYS A 248 16.31 4.32 -0.05
N PRO A 249 15.28 3.48 0.16
CA PRO A 249 14.17 3.80 1.04
C PRO A 249 14.63 4.02 2.47
#